data_2a87b154c5558d4fb4cc6d4e39e7a0fd
#
_entry.id   2a87b154c5558d4fb4cc6d4e39e7a0fd
#
_cell.length_a   1.000
_cell.length_b   1.000
_cell.length_c   1.000
_cell.angle_alpha   90.00
_cell.angle_beta   90.00
_cell.angle_gamma   90.00
#
_symmetry.space_group_name_H-M   'P 1'
#
loop_
_entity.id
_entity.type
_entity.pdbx_description
1 polymer ?
#
loop_
_entity_poly.entity_id
_entity_poly.type
_entity_poly.pdbx_seq_one_letter_code
_entity_poly.pdbx_strand_id
1 'polypeptide(L)'
;MKPLMRTRLLDLPVQTAIHAHPEHQLVIGVSGCADFEVQGQGGAVNRLHACIVPGGEAHAFSGRGQNHMLIMDLPGAGEELGLGDDLARLFERPRFMQLDHRMQGLLDFAQHALTEPGPDQDGLNWHLGGVLLAALQRRLSDGLPQSPRRTALTPAELQRLDAYILANLDHPISVAALAAQVCVSSSHFHALFRESTGITPHQHVLSLRLREASRLLQETSMP
;
A
#
# COMPACT_ATOMS: atom_id res chain seq x y z
N MET A 1 -10.43 29.33 11.12
CA MET A 1 -11.07 28.00 11.21
C MET A 1 -10.08 27.00 10.63
N LYS A 2 -9.61 26.00 11.39
CA LYS A 2 -8.82 24.91 10.80
C LYS A 2 -9.72 24.17 9.81
N PRO A 3 -9.25 23.82 8.60
CA PRO A 3 -10.05 23.00 7.71
C PRO A 3 -10.33 21.66 8.39
N LEU A 4 -11.60 21.29 8.45
CA LEU A 4 -12.08 20.04 9.06
C LEU A 4 -11.50 18.77 8.38
N MET A 5 -11.06 18.90 7.16
CA MET A 5 -10.44 17.83 6.36
C MET A 5 -9.34 18.43 5.50
N ARG A 6 -8.21 17.75 5.40
CA ARG A 6 -7.09 18.17 4.58
C ARG A 6 -6.71 17.07 3.60
N THR A 7 -6.73 17.40 2.32
CA THR A 7 -6.33 16.49 1.23
C THR A 7 -5.01 16.95 0.65
N ARG A 8 -4.05 16.04 0.49
CA ARG A 8 -2.69 16.33 -0.01
C ARG A 8 -2.21 15.26 -0.96
N LEU A 9 -1.43 15.64 -1.96
CA LEU A 9 -0.61 14.72 -2.75
C LEU A 9 0.82 14.78 -2.21
N LEU A 10 1.37 13.65 -1.79
CA LEU A 10 2.70 13.55 -1.21
C LEU A 10 3.44 12.33 -1.75
N ASP A 11 4.75 12.50 -1.91
CA ASP A 11 5.68 11.39 -2.09
C ASP A 11 6.12 10.89 -0.71
N LEU A 12 6.01 9.59 -0.50
CA LEU A 12 6.48 8.99 0.74
C LEU A 12 7.95 8.59 0.62
N PRO A 13 8.74 8.79 1.71
CA PRO A 13 10.15 8.47 1.71
C PRO A 13 10.37 6.96 1.57
N VAL A 14 11.47 6.59 0.90
CA VAL A 14 11.90 5.18 0.80
C VAL A 14 12.30 4.61 2.17
N GLN A 15 12.82 5.46 3.05
CA GLN A 15 13.14 5.07 4.42
C GLN A 15 11.85 4.92 5.23
N THR A 16 11.76 3.85 6.01
CA THR A 16 10.60 3.63 6.88
C THR A 16 10.48 4.74 7.91
N ALA A 17 9.34 5.42 7.91
CA ALA A 17 8.94 6.38 8.92
C ALA A 17 7.86 5.77 9.81
N ILE A 18 7.88 6.13 11.09
CA ILE A 18 6.87 5.72 12.08
C ILE A 18 6.38 6.96 12.79
N HIS A 19 5.06 7.15 12.83
CA HIS A 19 4.46 8.22 13.60
C HIS A 19 3.03 7.88 14.08
N ALA A 20 2.48 8.75 14.92
CA ALA A 20 1.08 8.75 15.32
C ALA A 20 0.57 10.19 15.33
N HIS A 21 -0.68 10.39 15.01
CA HIS A 21 -1.37 11.68 15.05
C HIS A 21 -2.84 11.51 15.42
N PRO A 22 -3.49 12.53 16.00
CA PRO A 22 -4.89 12.40 16.46
C PRO A 22 -5.90 12.28 15.31
N GLU A 23 -5.57 12.75 14.11
CA GLU A 23 -6.43 12.70 12.95
C GLU A 23 -6.59 11.27 12.43
N HIS A 24 -7.78 10.93 11.93
CA HIS A 24 -7.95 9.77 11.06
C HIS A 24 -7.28 10.04 9.72
N GLN A 25 -6.76 9.00 9.09
CA GLN A 25 -6.11 9.16 7.79
C GLN A 25 -6.59 8.11 6.80
N LEU A 26 -6.90 8.59 5.59
CA LEU A 26 -7.11 7.74 4.41
C LEU A 26 -5.95 7.97 3.46
N VAL A 27 -5.26 6.89 3.10
CA VAL A 27 -4.15 6.91 2.15
C VAL A 27 -4.51 6.10 0.92
N ILE A 28 -4.39 6.71 -0.24
CA ILE A 28 -4.70 6.10 -1.53
C ILE A 28 -3.52 6.28 -2.46
N GLY A 29 -3.07 5.22 -3.12
CA GLY A 29 -2.03 5.33 -4.14
C GLY A 29 -2.56 5.95 -5.42
N VAL A 30 -1.91 7.00 -5.88
CA VAL A 30 -2.19 7.65 -7.17
C VAL A 30 -1.25 7.10 -8.24
N SER A 31 0.04 7.04 -7.93
CA SER A 31 1.04 6.37 -8.76
C SER A 31 2.09 5.70 -7.88
N GLY A 32 2.77 4.68 -8.40
CA GLY A 32 3.74 3.92 -7.64
C GLY A 32 3.11 3.09 -6.53
N CYS A 33 3.88 2.82 -5.47
CA CYS A 33 3.49 1.96 -4.37
C CYS A 33 4.16 2.40 -3.07
N ALA A 34 3.46 2.24 -1.94
CA ALA A 34 4.01 2.39 -0.61
C ALA A 34 3.56 1.23 0.29
N ASP A 35 4.40 0.86 1.24
CA ASP A 35 4.05 -0.09 2.29
C ASP A 35 3.51 0.67 3.49
N PHE A 36 2.47 0.13 4.09
CA PHE A 36 1.91 0.60 5.35
C PHE A 36 1.78 -0.56 6.33
N GLU A 37 2.00 -0.26 7.60
CA GLU A 37 1.73 -1.16 8.71
C GLU A 37 1.03 -0.37 9.81
N VAL A 38 -0.13 -0.85 10.24
CA VAL A 38 -0.95 -0.24 11.30
C VAL A 38 -1.42 -1.36 12.22
N GLN A 39 -1.15 -1.27 13.52
CA GLN A 39 -1.54 -2.30 14.51
C GLN A 39 -1.11 -3.73 14.11
N GLY A 40 0.10 -3.90 13.55
CA GLY A 40 0.60 -5.19 13.09
C GLY A 40 -0.07 -5.74 11.83
N GLN A 41 -0.95 -4.98 11.18
CA GLN A 41 -1.51 -5.29 9.87
C GLN A 41 -0.72 -4.55 8.81
N GLY A 42 -0.03 -5.28 7.94
CA GLY A 42 0.73 -4.71 6.83
C GLY A 42 0.00 -4.85 5.50
N GLY A 43 0.18 -3.86 4.62
CA GLY A 43 -0.37 -3.88 3.27
C GLY A 43 0.29 -2.88 2.35
N ALA A 44 0.16 -3.10 1.05
CA ALA A 44 0.61 -2.17 0.04
C ALA A 44 -0.51 -1.20 -0.34
N VAL A 45 -0.15 0.07 -0.47
CA VAL A 45 -1.01 1.14 -0.98
C VAL A 45 -0.54 1.51 -2.37
N ASN A 46 -1.43 1.43 -3.34
CA ASN A 46 -1.20 1.72 -4.75
C ASN A 46 -2.52 2.12 -5.42
N ARG A 47 -2.57 2.27 -6.74
CA ARG A 47 -3.81 2.66 -7.47
C ARG A 47 -5.01 1.72 -7.23
N LEU A 48 -4.77 0.50 -6.79
CA LEU A 48 -5.82 -0.51 -6.57
C LEU A 48 -6.13 -0.71 -5.09
N HIS A 49 -5.32 -0.15 -4.18
CA HIS A 49 -5.44 -0.41 -2.75
C HIS A 49 -5.25 0.87 -1.95
N ALA A 50 -6.12 1.07 -0.98
CA ALA A 50 -6.08 2.14 0.01
C ALA A 50 -5.82 1.58 1.40
N CYS A 51 -5.30 2.43 2.28
CA CYS A 51 -5.15 2.17 3.70
C CYS A 51 -5.97 3.18 4.50
N ILE A 52 -6.72 2.69 5.49
CA ILE A 52 -7.41 3.48 6.50
C ILE A 52 -6.64 3.34 7.80
N VAL A 53 -6.23 4.49 8.35
CA VAL A 53 -5.52 4.62 9.62
C VAL A 53 -6.41 5.34 10.61
N PRO A 54 -6.87 4.67 11.69
CA PRO A 54 -7.60 5.34 12.77
C PRO A 54 -6.74 6.40 13.47
N GLY A 55 -7.37 7.47 13.92
CA GLY A 55 -6.69 8.51 14.68
C GLY A 55 -6.12 7.97 15.99
N GLY A 56 -4.94 8.43 16.36
CA GLY A 56 -4.21 7.99 17.55
C GLY A 56 -3.39 6.72 17.36
N GLU A 57 -3.55 6.00 16.26
CA GLU A 57 -2.82 4.76 16.02
C GLU A 57 -1.43 5.02 15.42
N ALA A 58 -0.43 4.39 16.04
CA ALA A 58 0.92 4.38 15.49
C ALA A 58 0.95 3.56 14.21
N HIS A 59 1.55 4.12 13.17
CA HIS A 59 1.67 3.44 11.90
C HIS A 59 3.05 3.69 11.28
N ALA A 60 3.51 2.66 10.57
CA ALA A 60 4.75 2.70 9.81
C ALA A 60 4.43 2.75 8.31
N PHE A 61 5.26 3.48 7.56
CA PHE A 61 5.14 3.50 6.11
C PHE A 61 6.50 3.70 5.43
N SER A 62 6.58 3.25 4.18
CA SER A 62 7.73 3.50 3.30
C SER A 62 7.29 3.50 1.85
N GLY A 63 7.72 4.49 1.08
CA GLY A 63 7.53 4.53 -0.37
C GLY A 63 8.45 3.56 -1.09
N ARG A 64 8.00 3.03 -2.22
CA ARG A 64 8.81 2.18 -3.09
C ARG A 64 9.19 2.93 -4.35
N GLY A 65 10.38 3.53 -4.35
CA GLY A 65 10.82 4.38 -5.46
C GLY A 65 9.92 5.60 -5.66
N GLN A 66 9.72 6.03 -6.90
CA GLN A 66 8.78 7.11 -7.21
C GLN A 66 7.36 6.67 -6.87
N ASN A 67 6.70 7.47 -6.06
CA ASN A 67 5.35 7.20 -5.61
C ASN A 67 4.63 8.52 -5.32
N HIS A 68 3.31 8.57 -5.61
CA HIS A 68 2.43 9.67 -5.25
C HIS A 68 1.24 9.11 -4.51
N MET A 69 1.02 9.60 -3.30
CA MET A 69 -0.08 9.18 -2.43
C MET A 69 -1.01 10.36 -2.20
N LEU A 70 -2.30 10.12 -2.41
CA LEU A 70 -3.37 11.00 -1.94
C LEU A 70 -3.60 10.68 -0.47
N ILE A 71 -3.32 11.66 0.38
CA ILE A 71 -3.46 11.55 1.82
C ILE A 71 -4.56 12.50 2.28
N MET A 72 -5.55 11.96 2.94
CA MET A 72 -6.65 12.71 3.53
C MET A 72 -6.59 12.58 5.04
N ASP A 73 -6.35 13.71 5.71
CA ASP A 73 -6.42 13.81 7.16
C ASP A 73 -7.83 14.32 7.53
N LEU A 74 -8.48 13.59 8.43
CA LEU A 74 -9.82 13.87 8.92
C LEU A 74 -9.78 14.09 10.43
N PRO A 75 -10.63 14.96 10.99
CA PRO A 75 -10.69 15.15 12.43
C PRO A 75 -10.86 13.83 13.17
N GLY A 76 -10.19 13.71 14.32
CA GLY A 76 -10.31 12.54 15.20
C GLY A 76 -11.69 12.44 15.86
N ALA A 77 -11.88 11.40 16.65
CA ALA A 77 -13.11 11.13 17.37
C ALA A 77 -13.57 12.34 18.21
N GLY A 78 -14.80 12.81 18.01
CA GLY A 78 -15.43 13.90 18.76
C GLY A 78 -15.54 15.22 18.02
N GLU A 79 -14.98 15.38 16.82
CA GLU A 79 -15.19 16.56 15.99
C GLU A 79 -16.23 16.27 14.90
N GLU A 80 -17.25 17.11 14.81
CA GLU A 80 -18.35 16.91 13.85
C GLU A 80 -17.89 17.17 12.41
N LEU A 81 -17.73 16.11 11.63
CA LEU A 81 -17.57 16.20 10.17
C LEU A 81 -18.90 16.38 9.42
N GLY A 82 -20.03 16.31 10.12
CA GLY A 82 -21.35 16.34 9.49
C GLY A 82 -21.65 15.14 8.58
N LEU A 83 -20.83 14.10 8.62
CA LEU A 83 -20.93 12.91 7.77
C LEU A 83 -21.56 11.69 8.49
N GLY A 84 -22.06 11.88 9.72
CA GLY A 84 -22.85 10.88 10.46
C GLY A 84 -22.03 9.69 11.01
N ASP A 85 -22.72 8.80 11.72
CA ASP A 85 -22.16 7.63 12.41
C ASP A 85 -21.44 6.64 11.48
N ASP A 86 -21.77 6.66 10.19
CA ASP A 86 -21.15 5.77 9.20
C ASP A 86 -19.67 6.08 8.95
N LEU A 87 -19.25 7.33 9.12
CA LEU A 87 -17.85 7.70 9.00
C LEU A 87 -17.03 7.20 10.19
N ALA A 88 -17.59 7.24 11.39
CA ALA A 88 -16.96 6.70 12.59
C ALA A 88 -16.64 5.20 12.40
N ARG A 89 -17.57 4.45 11.79
CA ARG A 89 -17.37 3.02 11.50
C ARG A 89 -16.25 2.75 10.50
N LEU A 90 -15.99 3.68 9.59
CA LEU A 90 -14.89 3.55 8.63
C LEU A 90 -13.55 3.50 9.36
N PHE A 91 -13.40 4.29 10.42
CA PHE A 91 -12.17 4.47 11.18
C PHE A 91 -12.14 3.72 12.54
N GLU A 92 -13.07 2.78 12.79
CA GLU A 92 -13.04 1.96 14.01
C GLU A 92 -11.80 1.07 14.10
N ARG A 93 -11.24 0.67 12.96
CA ARG A 93 -10.06 -0.20 12.87
C ARG A 93 -9.29 0.03 11.58
N PRO A 94 -7.98 -0.28 11.57
CA PRO A 94 -7.19 -0.24 10.35
C PRO A 94 -7.78 -1.15 9.28
N ARG A 95 -7.73 -0.70 8.02
CA ARG A 95 -8.21 -1.48 6.87
C ARG A 95 -7.34 -1.24 5.66
N PHE A 96 -7.04 -2.32 4.96
CA PHE A 96 -6.55 -2.27 3.60
C PHE A 96 -7.69 -2.69 2.68
N MET A 97 -8.03 -1.83 1.72
CA MET A 97 -9.19 -2.06 0.87
C MET A 97 -8.83 -1.93 -0.61
N GLN A 98 -9.42 -2.80 -1.41
CA GLN A 98 -9.27 -2.74 -2.86
C GLN A 98 -10.20 -1.66 -3.44
N LEU A 99 -9.69 -0.88 -4.37
CA LEU A 99 -10.42 0.15 -5.09
C LEU A 99 -10.91 -0.39 -6.44
N ASP A 100 -12.13 -0.05 -6.81
CA ASP A 100 -12.68 -0.41 -8.12
C ASP A 100 -12.39 0.66 -9.19
N HIS A 101 -12.78 0.37 -10.42
CA HIS A 101 -12.59 1.27 -11.55
C HIS A 101 -13.31 2.62 -11.40
N ARG A 102 -14.44 2.68 -10.65
CA ARG A 102 -15.17 3.93 -10.40
C ARG A 102 -14.37 4.84 -9.48
N MET A 103 -13.78 4.25 -8.43
CA MET A 103 -12.90 4.98 -7.53
C MET A 103 -11.64 5.45 -8.26
N GLN A 104 -11.08 4.66 -9.16
CA GLN A 104 -9.93 5.07 -9.98
C GLN A 104 -10.23 6.29 -10.84
N GLY A 105 -11.41 6.38 -11.44
CA GLY A 105 -11.83 7.57 -12.19
C GLY A 105 -11.91 8.83 -11.31
N LEU A 106 -12.39 8.70 -10.06
CA LEU A 106 -12.38 9.82 -9.11
C LEU A 106 -10.97 10.22 -8.71
N LEU A 107 -10.06 9.25 -8.56
CA LEU A 107 -8.66 9.51 -8.23
C LEU A 107 -7.91 10.20 -9.37
N ASP A 108 -8.17 9.83 -10.62
CA ASP A 108 -7.59 10.49 -11.79
C ASP A 108 -8.01 11.96 -11.84
N PHE A 109 -9.29 12.23 -11.59
CA PHE A 109 -9.79 13.61 -11.49
C PHE A 109 -9.15 14.35 -10.31
N ALA A 110 -9.09 13.75 -9.12
CA ALA A 110 -8.52 14.34 -7.93
C ALA A 110 -7.02 14.65 -8.12
N GLN A 111 -6.27 13.74 -8.72
CA GLN A 111 -4.87 13.97 -9.05
C GLN A 111 -4.69 15.22 -9.91
N HIS A 112 -5.45 15.32 -11.00
CA HIS A 112 -5.37 16.45 -11.91
C HIS A 112 -5.72 17.77 -11.21
N ALA A 113 -6.81 17.77 -10.47
CA ALA A 113 -7.30 18.93 -9.75
C ALA A 113 -6.38 19.39 -8.61
N LEU A 114 -5.60 18.49 -8.02
CA LEU A 114 -4.66 18.82 -6.93
C LEU A 114 -3.26 19.21 -7.44
N THR A 115 -2.90 18.82 -8.66
CA THR A 115 -1.61 19.22 -9.28
C THR A 115 -1.67 20.56 -9.97
N GLU A 116 -2.84 21.04 -10.36
CA GLU A 116 -3.05 22.35 -10.97
C GLU A 116 -3.74 23.30 -9.97
N PRO A 117 -3.00 24.02 -9.12
CA PRO A 117 -3.61 24.91 -8.14
C PRO A 117 -4.39 26.03 -8.82
N GLY A 118 -5.67 26.11 -8.49
CA GLY A 118 -6.60 27.13 -8.97
C GLY A 118 -7.09 28.06 -7.84
N PRO A 119 -7.92 29.06 -8.16
CA PRO A 119 -8.61 29.82 -7.13
C PRO A 119 -9.49 28.88 -6.29
N ASP A 120 -9.55 29.12 -4.98
CA ASP A 120 -10.30 28.29 -4.02
C ASP A 120 -9.89 26.82 -3.95
N GLN A 121 -8.58 26.57 -3.91
CA GLN A 121 -8.04 25.21 -3.78
C GLN A 121 -8.52 24.49 -2.49
N ASP A 122 -8.71 25.21 -1.39
CA ASP A 122 -9.18 24.64 -0.13
C ASP A 122 -10.64 24.16 -0.25
N GLY A 123 -11.50 24.92 -0.92
CA GLY A 123 -12.86 24.49 -1.20
C GLY A 123 -12.92 23.27 -2.10
N LEU A 124 -12.09 23.23 -3.15
CA LEU A 124 -11.98 22.08 -4.03
C LEU A 124 -11.51 20.84 -3.28
N ASN A 125 -10.48 20.96 -2.46
CA ASN A 125 -9.95 19.87 -1.63
C ASN A 125 -11.01 19.30 -0.70
N TRP A 126 -11.80 20.17 -0.08
CA TRP A 126 -12.92 19.78 0.77
C TRP A 126 -13.97 18.97 0.02
N HIS A 127 -14.43 19.46 -1.13
CA HIS A 127 -15.46 18.78 -1.93
C HIS A 127 -14.95 17.45 -2.49
N LEU A 128 -13.74 17.40 -3.02
CA LEU A 128 -13.12 16.16 -3.50
C LEU A 128 -13.01 15.11 -2.39
N GLY A 129 -12.52 15.51 -1.23
CA GLY A 129 -12.44 14.63 -0.08
C GLY A 129 -13.80 14.08 0.33
N GLY A 130 -14.83 14.93 0.38
CA GLY A 130 -16.20 14.50 0.69
C GLY A 130 -16.74 13.47 -0.31
N VAL A 131 -16.52 13.67 -1.60
CA VAL A 131 -16.93 12.71 -2.66
C VAL A 131 -16.20 11.38 -2.52
N LEU A 132 -14.88 11.40 -2.29
CA LEU A 132 -14.08 10.19 -2.10
C LEU A 132 -14.54 9.40 -0.86
N LEU A 133 -14.79 10.08 0.24
CA LEU A 133 -15.30 9.45 1.47
C LEU A 133 -16.69 8.84 1.28
N ALA A 134 -17.62 9.58 0.66
CA ALA A 134 -18.96 9.09 0.39
C ALA A 134 -18.93 7.85 -0.54
N ALA A 135 -18.05 7.85 -1.55
CA ALA A 135 -17.86 6.70 -2.43
C ALA A 135 -17.32 5.48 -1.68
N LEU A 136 -16.38 5.68 -0.74
CA LEU A 136 -15.86 4.61 0.11
C LEU A 136 -16.87 4.07 1.09
N GLN A 137 -17.65 4.94 1.75
CA GLN A 137 -18.72 4.55 2.66
C GLN A 137 -19.77 3.69 1.95
N ARG A 138 -20.25 4.14 0.80
CA ARG A 138 -21.21 3.38 0.00
C ARG A 138 -20.68 1.99 -0.33
N ARG A 139 -19.42 1.88 -0.69
CA ARG A 139 -18.79 0.62 -1.01
C ARG A 139 -18.73 -0.34 0.19
N LEU A 140 -18.48 0.18 1.39
CA LEU A 140 -18.50 -0.62 2.62
C LEU A 140 -19.91 -1.07 3.00
N SER A 141 -20.92 -0.22 2.77
CA SER A 141 -22.34 -0.52 3.04
C SER A 141 -22.89 -1.56 2.06
N ASP A 142 -22.44 -1.56 0.81
CA ASP A 142 -22.85 -2.54 -0.20
C ASP A 142 -22.29 -3.96 0.05
N GLY A 143 -21.59 -4.17 1.17
CA GLY A 143 -21.08 -5.49 1.58
C GLY A 143 -20.02 -6.05 0.63
N LEU A 144 -19.39 -5.20 -0.20
CA LEU A 144 -18.29 -5.64 -1.05
C LEU A 144 -17.16 -6.19 -0.18
N PRO A 145 -16.62 -7.35 -0.51
CA PRO A 145 -15.63 -8.01 0.32
C PRO A 145 -14.46 -7.05 0.55
N GLN A 146 -14.12 -6.85 1.81
CA GLN A 146 -12.77 -6.40 2.16
C GLN A 146 -11.84 -7.28 1.34
N SER A 147 -10.81 -6.71 0.72
CA SER A 147 -9.81 -7.54 0.03
C SER A 147 -9.54 -8.76 0.89
N PRO A 148 -9.80 -9.97 0.41
CA PRO A 148 -9.54 -11.15 1.21
C PRO A 148 -8.12 -10.98 1.72
N ARG A 149 -7.90 -11.25 3.00
CA ARG A 149 -6.53 -11.24 3.55
C ARG A 149 -5.72 -12.08 2.59
N ARG A 150 -4.79 -11.45 1.93
CA ARG A 150 -3.91 -12.14 1.01
C ARG A 150 -3.13 -13.17 1.83
N THR A 151 -3.46 -14.43 1.65
CA THR A 151 -2.86 -15.53 2.41
C THR A 151 -1.74 -16.21 1.66
N ALA A 152 -1.65 -16.01 0.33
CA ALA A 152 -0.65 -16.64 -0.50
C ALA A 152 -0.22 -15.74 -1.67
N LEU A 153 0.95 -16.02 -2.25
CA LEU A 153 1.43 -15.45 -3.51
C LEU A 153 0.79 -16.22 -4.67
N THR A 154 0.47 -15.53 -5.74
CA THR A 154 -0.01 -16.16 -6.97
C THR A 154 1.15 -16.81 -7.73
N PRO A 155 0.88 -17.81 -8.59
CA PRO A 155 1.91 -18.39 -9.44
C PRO A 155 2.67 -17.36 -10.30
N ALA A 156 1.98 -16.36 -10.83
CA ALA A 156 2.60 -15.30 -11.62
C ALA A 156 3.56 -14.42 -10.80
N GLU A 157 3.26 -14.22 -9.52
CA GLU A 157 4.14 -13.48 -8.61
C GLU A 157 5.36 -14.29 -8.21
N LEU A 158 5.21 -15.59 -7.97
CA LEU A 158 6.33 -16.49 -7.74
C LEU A 158 7.27 -16.52 -8.95
N GLN A 159 6.74 -16.61 -10.16
CA GLN A 159 7.53 -16.54 -11.40
C GLN A 159 8.28 -15.19 -11.52
N ARG A 160 7.66 -14.08 -11.16
CA ARG A 160 8.30 -12.75 -11.15
C ARG A 160 9.43 -12.68 -10.14
N LEU A 161 9.23 -13.26 -8.96
CA LEU A 161 10.28 -13.36 -7.94
C LEU A 161 11.46 -14.19 -8.41
N ASP A 162 11.20 -15.35 -9.02
CA ASP A 162 12.24 -16.21 -9.58
C ASP A 162 13.04 -15.49 -10.68
N ALA A 163 12.35 -14.81 -11.59
CA ALA A 163 12.99 -14.02 -12.64
C ALA A 163 13.86 -12.89 -12.05
N TYR A 164 13.35 -12.18 -11.02
CA TYR A 164 14.12 -11.15 -10.34
C TYR A 164 15.36 -11.72 -9.64
N ILE A 165 15.24 -12.85 -8.93
CA ILE A 165 16.35 -13.51 -8.25
C ILE A 165 17.41 -13.95 -9.26
N LEU A 166 17.01 -14.61 -10.35
CA LEU A 166 17.93 -15.09 -11.40
C LEU A 166 18.66 -13.94 -12.11
N ALA A 167 18.02 -12.79 -12.26
CA ALA A 167 18.63 -11.60 -12.85
C ALA A 167 19.61 -10.88 -11.90
N ASN A 168 19.64 -11.22 -10.60
CA ASN A 168 20.44 -10.52 -9.57
C ASN A 168 21.22 -11.48 -8.68
N LEU A 169 21.61 -12.65 -9.19
CA LEU A 169 22.31 -13.70 -8.41
C LEU A 169 23.68 -13.26 -7.88
N ASP A 170 24.33 -12.33 -8.56
CA ASP A 170 25.65 -11.76 -8.29
C ASP A 170 25.61 -10.66 -7.20
N HIS A 171 24.42 -10.20 -6.82
CA HIS A 171 24.24 -9.14 -5.83
C HIS A 171 23.52 -9.63 -4.57
N PRO A 172 23.68 -8.95 -3.43
CA PRO A 172 22.89 -9.22 -2.23
C PRO A 172 21.41 -8.94 -2.49
N ILE A 173 20.56 -9.95 -2.33
CA ILE A 173 19.11 -9.83 -2.48
C ILE A 173 18.49 -9.75 -1.09
N SER A 174 17.93 -8.58 -0.75
CA SER A 174 17.23 -8.40 0.51
C SER A 174 15.78 -8.87 0.44
N VAL A 175 15.23 -9.25 1.60
CA VAL A 175 13.78 -9.57 1.71
C VAL A 175 12.92 -8.37 1.32
N ALA A 176 13.36 -7.15 1.63
CA ALA A 176 12.68 -5.94 1.22
C ALA A 176 12.63 -5.78 -0.31
N ALA A 177 13.70 -6.12 -1.01
CA ALA A 177 13.72 -6.09 -2.48
C ALA A 177 12.75 -7.11 -3.09
N LEU A 178 12.67 -8.33 -2.52
CA LEU A 178 11.71 -9.35 -2.96
C LEU A 178 10.27 -8.95 -2.66
N ALA A 179 10.00 -8.44 -1.45
CA ALA A 179 8.70 -7.93 -1.05
C ALA A 179 8.21 -6.81 -1.98
N ALA A 180 9.15 -5.97 -2.45
CA ALA A 180 8.88 -4.91 -3.42
C ALA A 180 8.35 -5.44 -4.75
N GLN A 181 8.83 -6.58 -5.23
CA GLN A 181 8.39 -7.17 -6.50
C GLN A 181 6.91 -7.57 -6.49
N VAL A 182 6.36 -7.82 -5.30
CA VAL A 182 4.98 -8.31 -5.12
C VAL A 182 4.10 -7.35 -4.30
N CYS A 183 4.59 -6.12 -4.10
CA CYS A 183 3.84 -5.03 -3.47
C CYS A 183 3.29 -5.39 -2.08
N VAL A 184 4.15 -5.90 -1.17
CA VAL A 184 3.81 -6.16 0.23
C VAL A 184 4.94 -5.69 1.16
N SER A 185 4.64 -5.50 2.44
CA SER A 185 5.68 -5.24 3.45
C SER A 185 6.60 -6.46 3.62
N SER A 186 7.82 -6.26 4.09
CA SER A 186 8.78 -7.36 4.33
C SER A 186 8.24 -8.39 5.31
N SER A 187 7.55 -7.95 6.38
CA SER A 187 6.94 -8.84 7.37
C SER A 187 5.84 -9.70 6.76
N HIS A 188 4.95 -9.05 5.98
CA HIS A 188 3.86 -9.75 5.30
C HIS A 188 4.38 -10.67 4.19
N PHE A 189 5.44 -10.26 3.48
CA PHE A 189 6.08 -11.08 2.47
C PHE A 189 6.60 -12.41 3.02
N HIS A 190 7.26 -12.38 4.19
CA HIS A 190 7.73 -13.61 4.84
C HIS A 190 6.61 -14.62 5.08
N ALA A 191 5.48 -14.14 5.61
CA ALA A 191 4.32 -14.99 5.87
C ALA A 191 3.72 -15.55 4.56
N LEU A 192 3.47 -14.68 3.58
CA LEU A 192 2.91 -15.09 2.28
C LEU A 192 3.82 -16.06 1.54
N PHE A 193 5.13 -15.78 1.52
CA PHE A 193 6.10 -16.61 0.80
C PHE A 193 6.18 -18.01 1.41
N ARG A 194 6.27 -18.08 2.75
CA ARG A 194 6.30 -19.36 3.46
C ARG A 194 5.00 -20.16 3.29
N GLU A 195 3.86 -19.49 3.32
CA GLU A 195 2.55 -20.15 3.09
C GLU A 195 2.46 -20.71 1.64
N SER A 196 3.00 -19.96 0.67
CA SER A 196 2.93 -20.35 -0.74
C SER A 196 3.95 -21.40 -1.15
N THR A 197 5.13 -21.44 -0.51
CA THR A 197 6.27 -22.26 -0.96
C THR A 197 6.74 -23.30 0.06
N GLY A 198 6.29 -23.19 1.32
CA GLY A 198 6.74 -24.03 2.43
C GLY A 198 8.14 -23.70 2.97
N ILE A 199 8.88 -22.79 2.33
CA ILE A 199 10.25 -22.43 2.71
C ILE A 199 10.40 -20.92 2.94
N THR A 200 11.51 -20.49 3.53
CA THR A 200 11.77 -19.06 3.71
C THR A 200 12.29 -18.42 2.42
N PRO A 201 12.11 -17.10 2.22
CA PRO A 201 12.68 -16.38 1.08
C PRO A 201 14.19 -16.58 0.93
N HIS A 202 14.92 -16.57 2.05
CA HIS A 202 16.38 -16.78 2.05
C HIS A 202 16.75 -18.18 1.55
N GLN A 203 16.04 -19.23 2.02
CA GLN A 203 16.26 -20.61 1.55
C GLN A 203 15.97 -20.73 0.05
N HIS A 204 14.96 -20.04 -0.45
CA HIS A 204 14.62 -20.03 -1.87
C HIS A 204 15.71 -19.37 -2.72
N VAL A 205 16.19 -18.18 -2.32
CA VAL A 205 17.32 -17.52 -2.99
C VAL A 205 18.55 -18.42 -3.02
N LEU A 206 18.88 -19.05 -1.89
CA LEU A 206 20.00 -19.98 -1.81
C LEU A 206 19.84 -21.18 -2.73
N SER A 207 18.63 -21.76 -2.81
CA SER A 207 18.34 -22.89 -3.68
C SER A 207 18.50 -22.55 -5.17
N LEU A 208 18.07 -21.33 -5.57
CA LEU A 208 18.26 -20.85 -6.95
C LEU A 208 19.72 -20.59 -7.26
N ARG A 209 20.49 -20.01 -6.33
CA ARG A 209 21.94 -19.82 -6.49
C ARG A 209 22.68 -21.14 -6.65
N LEU A 210 22.38 -22.13 -5.82
CA LEU A 210 23.03 -23.46 -5.91
C LEU A 210 22.69 -24.17 -7.21
N ARG A 211 21.43 -24.05 -7.66
CA ARG A 211 20.99 -24.63 -8.93
C ARG A 211 21.71 -24.01 -10.12
N GLU A 212 21.81 -22.68 -10.14
CA GLU A 212 22.53 -21.98 -11.22
C GLU A 212 24.03 -22.25 -11.19
N ALA A 213 24.66 -22.29 -10.03
CA ALA A 213 26.08 -22.67 -9.89
C ALA A 213 26.32 -24.09 -10.41
N SER A 214 25.44 -25.04 -10.09
CA SER A 214 25.54 -26.41 -10.59
C SER A 214 25.38 -26.49 -12.14
N ARG A 215 24.46 -25.70 -12.70
CA ARG A 215 24.28 -25.61 -14.17
C ARG A 215 25.54 -25.08 -14.84
N LEU A 216 26.10 -23.98 -14.33
CA LEU A 216 27.33 -23.36 -14.86
C LEU A 216 28.53 -24.32 -14.80
N LEU A 217 28.69 -25.06 -13.70
CA LEU A 217 29.76 -26.05 -13.57
C LEU A 217 29.61 -27.22 -14.54
N GLN A 218 28.39 -27.60 -14.90
CA GLN A 218 28.16 -28.65 -15.87
C GLN A 218 28.38 -28.18 -17.31
N GLU A 219 28.05 -26.93 -17.64
CA GLU A 219 28.19 -26.34 -18.95
C GLU A 219 29.60 -25.82 -19.26
N THR A 220 30.29 -25.33 -18.24
CA THR A 220 31.70 -24.98 -18.32
C THR A 220 32.53 -26.23 -17.98
N SER A 221 32.82 -27.04 -18.97
CA SER A 221 33.88 -28.05 -18.86
C SER A 221 35.21 -27.36 -18.67
N MET A 222 35.46 -26.85 -17.46
CA MET A 222 36.81 -26.47 -17.10
C MET A 222 37.56 -27.71 -16.62
N PRO A 223 38.74 -27.96 -17.21
CA PRO A 223 39.62 -29.06 -16.78
C PRO A 223 40.09 -28.86 -15.34
#